data_487f24df05522744223118ebaa3e3951
#
_entry.id   487f24df05522744223118ebaa3e3951
#
_cell.length_a   1.000
_cell.length_b   1.000
_cell.length_c   1.000
_cell.angle_alpha   90.00
_cell.angle_beta   90.00
_cell.angle_gamma   90.00
#
_symmetry.space_group_name_H-M   'P 1'
#
loop_
_entity.id
_entity.type
_entity.pdbx_description
1 polymer ?
#
loop_
_entity_poly.entity_id
_entity_poly.type
_entity_poly.pdbx_seq_one_letter_code
_entity_poly.pdbx_strand_id
1 'polypeptide(L)'
;MALERSEKRKLRQGRVRRKAVGNDSRPRLSVFRSLHHIYVQVISDESGRTLASASTATAGVREGLKSKRDLAAARAVGKAIAERCLQSGISNVVFDRNGFLYHGRVKALADAAREAGLKF
;
A
#
# COMPACT_ATOMS: atom_id res chain seq x y z
N MET A 1 -4.57 -0.85 31.94
CA MET A 1 -3.78 0.24 31.32
C MET A 1 -4.07 0.34 29.84
N ALA A 2 -4.08 1.57 29.30
CA ALA A 2 -4.30 1.78 27.88
C ALA A 2 -3.08 1.32 27.08
N LEU A 3 -3.34 0.70 25.93
CA LEU A 3 -2.28 0.31 25.00
C LEU A 3 -1.72 1.55 24.28
N GLU A 4 -0.43 1.53 24.01
CA GLU A 4 0.22 2.56 23.20
C GLU A 4 -0.21 2.46 21.74
N ARG A 5 0.06 3.53 20.95
CA ARG A 5 -0.28 3.56 19.51
C ARG A 5 0.34 2.40 18.73
N SER A 6 1.62 2.11 18.99
CA SER A 6 2.33 1.02 18.31
C SER A 6 1.74 -0.35 18.65
N GLU A 7 1.35 -0.57 19.90
CA GLU A 7 0.73 -1.82 20.34
C GLU A 7 -0.65 -1.99 19.72
N LYS A 8 -1.46 -0.92 19.70
CA LYS A 8 -2.77 -0.93 19.06
C LYS A 8 -2.65 -1.21 17.56
N ARG A 9 -1.65 -0.64 16.90
CA ARG A 9 -1.39 -0.89 15.49
C ARG A 9 -1.03 -2.36 15.25
N LYS A 10 -0.20 -2.95 16.10
CA LYS A 10 0.17 -4.37 15.97
C LYS A 10 -1.02 -5.29 16.09
N LEU A 11 -1.95 -4.98 16.99
CA LEU A 11 -3.18 -5.75 17.12
C LEU A 11 -4.05 -5.65 15.87
N ARG A 12 -4.18 -4.45 15.31
CA ARG A 12 -4.90 -4.25 14.04
C ARG A 12 -4.21 -4.95 12.89
N GLN A 13 -2.89 -4.87 12.82
CA GLN A 13 -2.08 -5.54 11.81
C GLN A 13 -2.34 -7.05 11.81
N GLY A 14 -2.35 -7.68 12.97
CA GLY A 14 -2.64 -9.12 13.09
C GLY A 14 -4.04 -9.48 12.61
N ARG A 15 -5.05 -8.64 12.91
CA ARG A 15 -6.42 -8.85 12.44
C ARG A 15 -6.54 -8.71 10.92
N VAL A 16 -5.88 -7.71 10.33
CA VAL A 16 -5.89 -7.50 8.89
C VAL A 16 -5.17 -8.65 8.17
N ARG A 17 -4.01 -9.06 8.68
CA ARG A 17 -3.21 -10.14 8.09
C ARG A 17 -3.92 -11.48 8.05
N ARG A 18 -4.78 -11.76 9.02
CA ARG A 18 -5.58 -13.00 9.00
C ARG A 18 -6.56 -13.06 7.82
N LYS A 19 -6.98 -11.90 7.32
CA LYS A 19 -7.92 -11.79 6.20
C LYS A 19 -7.23 -11.46 4.87
N ALA A 20 -6.06 -10.83 4.92
CA ALA A 20 -5.35 -10.36 3.74
C ALA A 20 -4.15 -11.27 3.45
N VAL A 21 -4.42 -12.40 2.81
CA VAL A 21 -3.39 -13.32 2.34
C VAL A 21 -3.38 -13.28 0.81
N GLY A 22 -2.20 -12.99 0.24
CA GLY A 22 -2.04 -12.88 -1.20
C GLY A 22 -1.43 -14.12 -1.83
N ASN A 23 -1.79 -14.39 -3.08
CA ASN A 23 -1.20 -15.45 -3.90
C ASN A 23 -0.72 -14.85 -5.23
N ASP A 24 -0.21 -15.67 -6.15
CA ASP A 24 0.32 -15.17 -7.42
C ASP A 24 -0.74 -14.52 -8.31
N SER A 25 -1.98 -15.01 -8.28
CA SER A 25 -3.08 -14.46 -9.08
C SER A 25 -3.74 -13.24 -8.43
N ARG A 26 -3.67 -13.15 -7.12
CA ARG A 26 -4.24 -12.05 -6.34
C ARG A 26 -3.29 -11.71 -5.19
N PRO A 27 -2.17 -11.03 -5.50
CA PRO A 27 -1.17 -10.73 -4.50
C PRO A 27 -1.64 -9.68 -3.49
N ARG A 28 -0.92 -9.59 -2.39
CA ARG A 28 -1.24 -8.68 -1.29
C ARG A 28 -0.57 -7.32 -1.53
N LEU A 29 -1.38 -6.27 -1.59
CA LEU A 29 -0.90 -4.88 -1.67
C LEU A 29 -0.73 -4.39 -0.23
N SER A 30 0.51 -4.31 0.22
CA SER A 30 0.86 -3.94 1.59
C SER A 30 1.35 -2.50 1.65
N VAL A 31 0.70 -1.69 2.49
CA VAL A 31 1.04 -0.29 2.69
C VAL A 31 1.82 -0.13 3.99
N PHE A 32 2.92 0.59 3.92
CA PHE A 32 3.68 0.99 5.09
C PHE A 32 4.01 2.47 5.02
N ARG A 33 3.92 3.18 6.13
CA ARG A 33 4.32 4.57 6.21
C ARG A 33 5.35 4.78 7.31
N SER A 34 6.37 5.59 6.99
CA SER A 34 7.34 6.07 7.96
C SER A 34 7.08 7.55 8.24
N LEU A 35 7.95 8.17 9.02
CA LEU A 35 7.85 9.60 9.32
C LEU A 35 7.88 10.46 8.05
N HIS A 36 8.68 10.10 7.06
CA HIS A 36 8.92 10.93 5.87
C HIS A 36 8.35 10.35 4.57
N HIS A 37 8.02 9.07 4.52
CA HIS A 37 7.65 8.40 3.28
C HIS A 37 6.48 7.45 3.44
N ILE A 38 5.82 7.19 2.33
CA ILE A 38 4.82 6.14 2.19
C ILE A 38 5.39 5.11 1.22
N TYR A 39 5.31 3.84 1.59
CA TYR A 39 5.79 2.70 0.81
C TYR A 39 4.64 1.76 0.52
N VAL A 40 4.66 1.16 -0.66
CA VAL A 40 3.71 0.10 -0.99
C VAL A 40 4.45 -1.02 -1.71
N GLN A 41 4.11 -2.26 -1.36
CA GLN A 41 4.65 -3.46 -1.98
C GLN A 41 3.51 -4.37 -2.37
N VAL A 42 3.64 -5.02 -3.51
CA VAL A 42 2.72 -6.07 -3.94
C VAL A 42 3.44 -7.39 -3.80
N ILE A 43 2.96 -8.23 -2.89
CA ILE A 43 3.66 -9.42 -2.41
C ILE A 43 2.81 -10.66 -2.68
N SER A 44 3.43 -11.69 -3.25
CA SER A 44 2.83 -13.02 -3.29
C SER A 44 3.28 -13.79 -2.05
N ASP A 45 2.34 -14.11 -1.15
CA ASP A 45 2.63 -14.91 0.02
C ASP A 45 2.88 -16.39 -0.36
N GLU A 46 2.39 -16.80 -1.51
CA GLU A 46 2.58 -18.14 -2.06
C GLU A 46 4.06 -18.38 -2.45
N SER A 47 4.65 -17.44 -3.21
CA SER A 47 6.03 -17.55 -3.66
C SER A 47 7.02 -16.81 -2.76
N GLY A 48 6.55 -16.00 -1.82
CA GLY A 48 7.38 -15.22 -0.92
C GLY A 48 8.10 -14.06 -1.62
N ARG A 49 7.62 -13.60 -2.78
CA ARG A 49 8.29 -12.58 -3.59
C ARG A 49 7.52 -11.27 -3.63
N THR A 50 8.25 -10.16 -3.68
CA THR A 50 7.70 -8.84 -3.99
C THR A 50 7.63 -8.71 -5.51
N LEU A 51 6.42 -8.54 -6.03
CA LEU A 51 6.16 -8.49 -7.46
C LEU A 51 6.24 -7.07 -8.02
N ALA A 52 5.93 -6.07 -7.21
CA ALA A 52 6.01 -4.66 -7.57
C ALA A 52 6.15 -3.81 -6.31
N SER A 53 6.73 -2.63 -6.43
CA SER A 53 6.83 -1.70 -5.32
C SER A 53 6.83 -0.26 -5.81
N ALA A 54 6.43 0.66 -4.95
CA ALA A 54 6.49 2.09 -5.18
C ALA A 54 6.59 2.82 -3.85
N SER A 55 7.13 4.03 -3.87
CA SER A 55 7.19 4.86 -2.67
C SER A 55 7.34 6.32 -3.04
N THR A 56 7.11 7.20 -2.07
CA THR A 56 7.39 8.64 -2.23
C THR A 56 8.88 8.93 -2.35
N ALA A 57 9.74 7.97 -2.00
CA ALA A 57 11.20 8.09 -2.17
C ALA A 57 11.64 7.77 -3.61
N THR A 58 10.79 7.12 -4.41
CA THR A 58 11.09 6.80 -5.81
C THR A 58 11.11 8.07 -6.66
N ALA A 59 12.17 8.27 -7.44
CA ALA A 59 12.37 9.49 -8.22
C ALA A 59 11.20 9.86 -9.11
N GLY A 60 10.65 8.90 -9.86
CA GLY A 60 9.51 9.14 -10.76
C GLY A 60 8.20 9.46 -10.04
N VAL A 61 8.07 9.10 -8.77
CA VAL A 61 6.88 9.40 -7.95
C VAL A 61 7.02 10.76 -7.27
N ARG A 62 8.20 11.07 -6.73
CA ARG A 62 8.42 12.30 -5.96
C ARG A 62 8.51 13.57 -6.80
N GLU A 63 8.73 13.44 -8.10
CA GLU A 63 8.81 14.61 -8.99
C GLU A 63 7.50 15.37 -8.99
N GLY A 64 7.57 16.68 -8.78
CA GLY A 64 6.40 17.55 -8.73
C GLY A 64 5.65 17.55 -7.41
N LEU A 65 6.06 16.73 -6.44
CA LEU A 65 5.42 16.71 -5.14
C LEU A 65 5.98 17.81 -4.24
N LYS A 66 5.10 18.59 -3.60
CA LYS A 66 5.48 19.61 -2.62
C LYS A 66 5.84 18.99 -1.29
N SER A 67 5.20 17.89 -0.93
CA SER A 67 5.44 17.14 0.31
C SER A 67 5.40 15.66 0.03
N LYS A 68 6.21 14.89 0.76
CA LYS A 68 6.25 13.42 0.65
C LYS A 68 5.28 12.73 1.60
N ARG A 69 4.53 13.50 2.39
CA ARG A 69 3.67 13.00 3.48
C ARG A 69 2.20 13.36 3.34
N ASP A 70 1.82 14.18 2.37
CA ASP A 70 0.44 14.64 2.23
C ASP A 70 -0.43 13.67 1.40
N LEU A 71 -1.70 14.03 1.23
CA LEU A 71 -2.64 13.21 0.47
C LEU A 71 -2.25 13.11 -1.00
N ALA A 72 -1.68 14.18 -1.58
CA ALA A 72 -1.24 14.16 -2.97
C ALA A 72 -0.09 13.16 -3.16
N ALA A 73 0.83 13.08 -2.20
CA ALA A 73 1.91 12.09 -2.23
C ALA A 73 1.36 10.67 -2.17
N ALA A 74 0.38 10.42 -1.30
CA ALA A 74 -0.27 9.11 -1.19
C ALA A 74 -0.96 8.71 -2.49
N ARG A 75 -1.66 9.64 -3.13
CA ARG A 75 -2.31 9.40 -4.43
C ARG A 75 -1.29 9.08 -5.52
N ALA A 76 -0.17 9.79 -5.55
CA ALA A 76 0.90 9.54 -6.51
C ALA A 76 1.46 8.12 -6.37
N VAL A 77 1.67 7.66 -5.14
CA VAL A 77 2.13 6.29 -4.86
C VAL A 77 1.08 5.26 -5.29
N GLY A 78 -0.19 5.51 -5.00
CA GLY A 78 -1.28 4.62 -5.40
C GLY A 78 -1.38 4.49 -6.92
N LYS A 79 -1.29 5.59 -7.64
CA LYS A 79 -1.28 5.58 -9.10
C LYS A 79 -0.06 4.82 -9.66
N ALA A 80 1.12 5.09 -9.09
CA ALA A 80 2.36 4.46 -9.55
C ALA A 80 2.33 2.94 -9.36
N ILE A 81 1.86 2.46 -8.22
CA ILE A 81 1.80 1.02 -7.97
C ILE A 81 0.78 0.33 -8.88
N ALA A 82 -0.35 0.98 -9.13
CA ALA A 82 -1.34 0.45 -10.04
C ALA A 82 -0.79 0.32 -11.47
N GLU A 83 -0.10 1.33 -11.95
CA GLU A 83 0.52 1.30 -13.28
C GLU A 83 1.54 0.17 -13.39
N ARG A 84 2.38 -0.01 -12.37
CA ARG A 84 3.38 -1.08 -12.34
C ARG A 84 2.75 -2.46 -12.31
N CYS A 85 1.69 -2.63 -11.53
CA CYS A 85 0.96 -3.90 -11.49
C CYS A 85 0.35 -4.24 -12.85
N LEU A 86 -0.34 -3.29 -13.46
CA LEU A 86 -0.99 -3.51 -14.76
C LEU A 86 0.03 -3.83 -15.85
N GLN A 87 1.19 -3.18 -15.84
CA GLN A 87 2.29 -3.49 -16.76
C GLN A 87 2.82 -4.92 -16.58
N SER A 88 2.74 -5.45 -15.38
CA SER A 88 3.17 -6.82 -15.05
C SER A 88 2.04 -7.85 -15.17
N GLY A 89 0.86 -7.44 -15.64
CA GLY A 89 -0.28 -8.35 -15.78
C GLY A 89 -1.06 -8.60 -14.49
N ILE A 90 -0.83 -7.80 -13.45
CA ILE A 90 -1.54 -7.90 -12.17
C ILE A 90 -2.68 -6.89 -12.16
N SER A 91 -3.92 -7.37 -12.07
CA SER A 91 -5.10 -6.48 -12.01
C SER A 91 -5.90 -6.64 -10.72
N ASN A 92 -5.80 -7.76 -10.04
CA ASN A 92 -6.50 -8.02 -8.78
C ASN A 92 -5.50 -8.14 -7.64
N VAL A 93 -5.79 -7.47 -6.52
CA VAL A 93 -4.95 -7.54 -5.32
C VAL A 93 -5.83 -7.64 -4.09
N VAL A 94 -5.24 -8.08 -2.97
CA VAL A 94 -5.85 -8.04 -1.65
C VAL A 94 -5.20 -6.88 -0.91
N PHE A 95 -6.00 -5.95 -0.40
CA PHE A 95 -5.47 -4.77 0.28
C PHE A 95 -5.11 -5.09 1.73
N ASP A 96 -3.84 -4.85 2.10
CA ASP A 96 -3.33 -4.98 3.46
C ASP A 96 -2.86 -3.62 3.96
N ARG A 97 -3.66 -2.98 4.80
CA ARG A 97 -3.32 -1.69 5.40
C ARG A 97 -2.27 -1.77 6.51
N ASN A 98 -1.75 -2.95 6.78
CA ASN A 98 -0.66 -3.19 7.74
C ASN A 98 -0.94 -2.61 9.14
N GLY A 99 -2.19 -2.68 9.59
CA GLY A 99 -2.62 -2.16 10.90
C GLY A 99 -2.82 -0.65 10.97
N PHE A 100 -2.52 0.11 9.92
CA PHE A 100 -2.85 1.53 9.85
C PHE A 100 -4.36 1.71 9.66
N LEU A 101 -4.91 2.80 10.15
CA LEU A 101 -6.32 3.08 9.98
C LEU A 101 -6.63 3.40 8.51
N TYR A 102 -7.79 2.92 8.05
CA TYR A 102 -8.23 3.14 6.66
C TYR A 102 -8.88 4.50 6.53
N HIS A 103 -8.05 5.55 6.62
CA HIS A 103 -8.47 6.92 6.41
C HIS A 103 -7.25 7.77 6.03
N GLY A 104 -7.46 9.00 5.65
CA GLY A 104 -6.39 9.93 5.30
C GLY A 104 -5.53 9.38 4.17
N ARG A 105 -4.21 9.29 4.39
CA ARG A 105 -3.24 8.89 3.37
C ARG A 105 -3.43 7.46 2.88
N VAL A 106 -3.75 6.53 3.79
CA VAL A 106 -3.97 5.13 3.42
C VAL A 106 -5.17 5.00 2.48
N LYS A 107 -6.28 5.68 2.81
CA LYS A 107 -7.46 5.70 1.96
C LYS A 107 -7.18 6.39 0.62
N ALA A 108 -6.45 7.51 0.63
CA ALA A 108 -6.12 8.24 -0.60
C ALA A 108 -5.28 7.37 -1.55
N LEU A 109 -4.32 6.61 -1.03
CA LEU A 109 -3.52 5.67 -1.81
C LEU A 109 -4.41 4.58 -2.43
N ALA A 110 -5.27 3.98 -1.62
CA ALA A 110 -6.17 2.91 -2.09
C ALA A 110 -7.13 3.42 -3.17
N ASP A 111 -7.74 4.57 -2.96
CA ASP A 111 -8.65 5.17 -3.94
C ASP A 111 -7.95 5.47 -5.27
N ALA A 112 -6.74 6.02 -5.22
CA ALA A 112 -5.95 6.31 -6.42
C ALA A 112 -5.57 5.03 -7.18
N ALA A 113 -5.22 3.98 -6.46
CA ALA A 113 -4.90 2.69 -7.08
C ALA A 113 -6.12 2.07 -7.77
N ARG A 114 -7.30 2.19 -7.16
CA ARG A 114 -8.56 1.73 -7.76
C ARG A 114 -8.91 2.54 -9.01
N GLU A 115 -8.78 3.85 -8.95
CA GLU A 115 -9.03 4.74 -10.09
C GLU A 115 -8.11 4.43 -11.28
N ALA A 116 -6.88 4.01 -11.00
CA ALA A 116 -5.90 3.65 -12.02
C ALA A 116 -6.10 2.24 -12.58
N GLY A 117 -7.04 1.46 -12.05
CA GLY A 117 -7.42 0.18 -12.63
C GLY A 117 -7.23 -1.06 -11.77
N LEU A 118 -6.63 -0.96 -10.59
CA LEU A 118 -6.53 -2.11 -9.69
C LEU A 118 -7.89 -2.45 -9.08
N LYS A 119 -8.14 -3.74 -8.91
CA LYS A 119 -9.38 -4.26 -8.34
C LYS A 119 -9.15 -4.87 -6.97
N PHE A 120 -9.81 -4.30 -6.00
CA PHE A 120 -9.81 -4.80 -4.62
C PHE A 120 -10.91 -4.17 -3.79
#